data_af6a94ecebf1f452a06606321300763e
#
_entry.id   af6a94ecebf1f452a06606321300763e
#
_cell.length_a   1.000
_cell.length_b   1.000
_cell.length_c   1.000
_cell.angle_alpha   90.00
_cell.angle_beta   90.00
_cell.angle_gamma   90.00
#
_symmetry.space_group_name_H-M   'P 1'
#
loop_
_entity.id
_entity.type
_entity.pdbx_description
1 polymer ?
#
loop_
_entity_poly.entity_id
_entity_poly.type
_entity_poly.pdbx_seq_one_letter_code
_entity_poly.pdbx_strand_id
1 'polypeptide(L)'
;MERGRILTDEHFQTSISGIYAIGDVNGKLQLAHAATAQGLHAVHHIAARSTSDTDSCSVSRSVDPLLDLVPSCIYATPEIASVGLTLDQAKEQGLAAKSHKILSSANGKSVLSLQERGFMKVIYLEETHVIIGAQLLCARATDMISE
;
A
#
# COMPACT_ATOMS: atom_id res chain seq x y z
N MET A 1 22.89 10.23 0.90
CA MET A 1 22.71 8.76 1.07
C MET A 1 22.83 8.43 2.55
N GLU A 2 21.98 7.59 3.08
CA GLU A 2 22.03 7.12 4.45
C GLU A 2 21.85 5.61 4.47
N ARG A 3 22.80 4.88 5.11
CA ARG A 3 22.80 3.42 5.19
C ARG A 3 22.61 2.70 3.83
N GLY A 4 23.20 3.23 2.76
CA GLY A 4 23.08 2.67 1.40
C GLY A 4 21.80 3.05 0.65
N ARG A 5 20.94 3.90 1.21
CA ARG A 5 19.69 4.36 0.59
C ARG A 5 19.85 5.77 0.04
N ILE A 6 19.15 6.05 -1.06
CA ILE A 6 19.03 7.41 -1.59
C ILE A 6 17.84 8.08 -0.91
N LEU A 7 18.10 9.15 -0.16
CA LEU A 7 17.03 9.91 0.48
C LEU A 7 16.25 10.71 -0.55
N THR A 8 14.93 10.68 -0.43
CA THR A 8 14.00 11.39 -1.30
C THR A 8 12.92 12.08 -0.48
N ASP A 9 12.37 13.13 -1.05
CA ASP A 9 11.16 13.78 -0.54
C ASP A 9 9.89 12.93 -0.74
N GLU A 10 8.72 13.53 -0.55
CA GLU A 10 7.42 12.90 -0.76
C GLU A 10 7.11 12.59 -2.23
N HIS A 11 7.75 13.30 -3.16
CA HIS A 11 7.63 13.10 -4.60
C HIS A 11 8.73 12.22 -5.21
N PHE A 12 9.52 11.55 -4.36
CA PHE A 12 10.67 10.73 -4.75
C PHE A 12 11.81 11.49 -5.42
N GLN A 13 11.84 12.84 -5.32
CA GLN A 13 12.95 13.66 -5.78
C GLN A 13 14.10 13.59 -4.76
N THR A 14 15.33 13.48 -5.26
CA THR A 14 16.53 13.52 -4.43
C THR A 14 16.89 14.95 -4.03
N SER A 15 17.95 15.12 -3.23
CA SER A 15 18.50 16.44 -2.92
C SER A 15 19.02 17.20 -4.17
N ILE A 16 19.17 16.52 -5.30
CA ILE A 16 19.57 17.12 -6.57
C ILE A 16 18.31 17.32 -7.40
N SER A 17 18.01 18.56 -7.76
CA SER A 17 16.85 18.92 -8.57
C SER A 17 16.84 18.18 -9.90
N GLY A 18 15.69 17.62 -10.29
CA GLY A 18 15.50 16.87 -11.53
C GLY A 18 15.94 15.42 -11.47
N ILE A 19 16.51 14.94 -10.35
CA ILE A 19 16.88 13.55 -10.16
C ILE A 19 15.90 12.90 -9.16
N TYR A 20 15.29 11.77 -9.58
CA TYR A 20 14.34 11.00 -8.80
C TYR A 20 14.90 9.61 -8.51
N ALA A 21 14.54 9.04 -7.35
CA ALA A 21 14.93 7.69 -6.96
C ALA A 21 13.70 6.91 -6.48
N ILE A 22 13.35 5.85 -7.21
CA ILE A 22 12.18 5.00 -6.96
C ILE A 22 12.60 3.56 -6.69
N GLY A 23 11.72 2.78 -6.08
CA GLY A 23 11.95 1.37 -5.78
C GLY A 23 12.92 1.14 -4.64
N ASP A 24 13.56 -0.01 -4.65
CA ASP A 24 14.40 -0.52 -3.55
C ASP A 24 15.51 0.44 -3.12
N VAL A 25 16.04 1.21 -4.06
CA VAL A 25 17.17 2.13 -3.84
C VAL A 25 16.83 3.25 -2.84
N ASN A 26 15.55 3.66 -2.73
CA ASN A 26 15.14 4.66 -1.75
C ASN A 26 14.83 4.05 -0.36
N GLY A 27 14.68 2.72 -0.30
CA GLY A 27 14.48 1.96 0.93
C GLY A 27 13.15 2.20 1.65
N LYS A 28 12.16 2.84 0.99
CA LYS A 28 10.83 3.08 1.57
C LYS A 28 9.99 1.79 1.57
N LEU A 29 9.75 1.21 0.39
CA LEU A 29 9.00 -0.04 0.24
C LEU A 29 9.63 -0.88 -0.87
N GLN A 30 10.17 -2.03 -0.51
CA GLN A 30 10.97 -2.90 -1.40
C GLN A 30 10.08 -3.94 -2.09
N LEU A 31 9.18 -3.48 -2.97
CA LEU A 31 8.24 -4.29 -3.72
C LEU A 31 8.13 -3.75 -5.15
N ALA A 32 8.10 -4.64 -6.14
CA ALA A 32 8.08 -4.27 -7.56
C ALA A 32 6.88 -3.37 -7.93
N HIS A 33 5.68 -3.72 -7.46
CA HIS A 33 4.48 -2.93 -7.71
C HIS A 33 4.50 -1.57 -6.97
N ALA A 34 5.17 -1.49 -5.80
CA ALA A 34 5.41 -0.22 -5.12
C ALA A 34 6.34 0.67 -5.93
N ALA A 35 7.40 0.12 -6.52
CA ALA A 35 8.28 0.86 -7.41
C ALA A 35 7.54 1.41 -8.63
N THR A 36 6.59 0.64 -9.19
CA THR A 36 5.72 1.10 -10.28
C THR A 36 4.84 2.28 -9.85
N ALA A 37 4.18 2.19 -8.70
CA ALA A 37 3.36 3.28 -8.16
C ALA A 37 4.20 4.55 -7.89
N GLN A 38 5.38 4.39 -7.29
CA GLN A 38 6.33 5.49 -7.09
C GLN A 38 6.76 6.13 -8.42
N GLY A 39 7.00 5.32 -9.45
CA GLY A 39 7.37 5.80 -10.78
C GLY A 39 6.27 6.64 -11.42
N LEU A 40 5.03 6.18 -11.38
CA LEU A 40 3.87 6.93 -11.86
C LEU A 40 3.72 8.27 -11.13
N HIS A 41 3.83 8.26 -9.81
CA HIS A 41 3.78 9.48 -9.00
C HIS A 41 4.91 10.46 -9.37
N ALA A 42 6.14 9.99 -9.51
CA ALA A 42 7.27 10.81 -9.91
C ALA A 42 7.08 11.44 -11.30
N VAL A 43 6.55 10.68 -12.27
CA VAL A 43 6.25 11.18 -13.63
C VAL A 43 5.14 12.24 -13.57
N HIS A 44 4.09 12.04 -12.79
CA HIS A 44 3.04 13.06 -12.60
C HIS A 44 3.61 14.34 -12.00
N HIS A 45 4.49 14.23 -11.01
CA HIS A 45 5.17 15.40 -10.43
C HIS A 45 6.04 16.14 -11.45
N ILE A 46 6.82 15.41 -12.27
CA ILE A 46 7.64 15.99 -13.35
C ILE A 46 6.76 16.73 -14.37
N ALA A 47 5.68 16.08 -14.82
CA ALA A 47 4.75 16.67 -15.79
C ALA A 47 4.11 17.96 -15.26
N ALA A 48 3.63 17.95 -13.99
CA ALA A 48 3.03 19.13 -13.35
C ALA A 48 3.99 20.32 -13.25
N ARG A 49 5.30 20.08 -13.14
CA ARG A 49 6.32 21.14 -13.10
C ARG A 49 6.68 21.67 -14.48
N SER A 50 6.50 20.86 -15.53
CA SER A 50 6.81 21.25 -16.90
C SER A 50 5.72 22.08 -17.56
N THR A 51 4.49 22.05 -17.03
CA THR A 51 3.32 22.79 -17.56
C THR A 51 3.09 24.11 -16.83
N SER A 52 4.13 24.92 -16.63
CA SER A 52 4.02 26.25 -16.03
C SER A 52 3.34 27.31 -16.91
N ASP A 53 2.81 26.94 -18.09
CA ASP A 53 2.02 27.85 -18.93
C ASP A 53 0.73 27.18 -19.44
N THR A 54 -0.39 27.75 -18.98
CA THR A 54 -1.69 27.84 -19.65
C THR A 54 -2.30 26.58 -20.28
N ASP A 55 -2.57 25.52 -19.51
CA ASP A 55 -3.82 24.80 -19.76
C ASP A 55 -4.22 24.00 -18.52
N SER A 56 -5.49 24.14 -18.17
CA SER A 56 -6.16 23.62 -17.00
C SER A 56 -6.31 22.08 -17.02
N CYS A 57 -5.21 21.35 -17.03
CA CYS A 57 -5.22 19.99 -16.53
C CYS A 57 -4.93 20.08 -15.03
N SER A 58 -5.99 20.11 -14.24
CA SER A 58 -5.93 20.02 -12.79
C SER A 58 -5.39 18.64 -12.39
N VAL A 59 -4.10 18.41 -12.60
CA VAL A 59 -3.39 17.33 -11.92
C VAL A 59 -3.37 17.74 -10.46
N SER A 60 -4.33 17.22 -9.74
CA SER A 60 -4.51 17.44 -8.32
C SER A 60 -3.17 17.30 -7.62
N ARG A 61 -2.77 18.33 -6.84
CA ARG A 61 -1.59 18.33 -5.94
C ARG A 61 -1.76 17.36 -4.76
N SER A 62 -2.76 16.51 -4.78
CA SER A 62 -2.92 15.48 -3.77
C SER A 62 -1.82 14.44 -3.95
N VAL A 63 -1.09 14.16 -2.88
CA VAL A 63 -0.32 12.92 -2.70
C VAL A 63 -1.19 11.80 -3.28
N ASP A 64 -0.66 11.05 -4.24
CA ASP A 64 -1.44 10.05 -4.95
C ASP A 64 -1.97 9.03 -3.93
N PRO A 65 -3.29 8.97 -3.67
CA PRO A 65 -3.84 8.05 -2.68
C PRO A 65 -3.49 6.59 -2.98
N LEU A 66 -3.07 6.29 -4.21
CA LEU A 66 -2.59 4.98 -4.59
C LEU A 66 -1.30 4.57 -3.86
N LEU A 67 -0.46 5.53 -3.41
CA LEU A 67 0.76 5.19 -2.67
C LEU A 67 0.47 4.63 -1.28
N ASP A 68 -0.60 5.09 -0.63
CA ASP A 68 -1.04 4.60 0.69
C ASP A 68 -1.77 3.26 0.59
N LEU A 69 -2.24 2.91 -0.61
CA LEU A 69 -2.98 1.68 -0.90
C LEU A 69 -2.13 0.61 -1.61
N VAL A 70 -0.80 0.77 -1.63
CA VAL A 70 0.08 -0.26 -2.20
C VAL A 70 0.10 -1.49 -1.30
N PRO A 71 -0.36 -2.66 -1.79
CA PRO A 71 -0.36 -3.87 -0.98
C PRO A 71 1.07 -4.38 -0.72
N SER A 72 1.28 -4.97 0.44
CA SER A 72 2.50 -5.73 0.77
C SER A 72 2.19 -7.21 0.68
N CYS A 73 2.95 -7.94 -0.14
CA CYS A 73 2.74 -9.35 -0.45
C CYS A 73 3.98 -10.19 -0.13
N ILE A 74 3.78 -11.33 0.55
CA ILE A 74 4.81 -12.33 0.83
C ILE A 74 4.34 -13.66 0.24
N TYR A 75 5.08 -14.16 -0.74
CA TYR A 75 4.80 -15.40 -1.48
C TYR A 75 5.33 -16.62 -0.73
N ALA A 76 4.66 -16.94 0.38
CA ALA A 76 4.95 -18.12 1.22
C ALA A 76 3.82 -19.15 1.10
N THR A 77 3.83 -20.18 1.96
CA THR A 77 2.72 -21.16 2.06
C THR A 77 2.36 -21.31 3.55
N PRO A 78 1.21 -20.80 4.02
CA PRO A 78 0.26 -19.93 3.27
C PRO A 78 0.83 -18.55 2.95
N GLU A 79 0.26 -17.88 1.94
CA GLU A 79 0.63 -16.52 1.55
C GLU A 79 0.22 -15.49 2.61
N ILE A 80 0.98 -14.38 2.66
CA ILE A 80 0.65 -13.24 3.53
C ILE A 80 0.48 -12.00 2.65
N ALA A 81 -0.59 -11.26 2.88
CA ALA A 81 -0.82 -10.00 2.21
C ALA A 81 -1.43 -8.97 3.15
N SER A 82 -1.09 -7.71 2.97
CA SER A 82 -1.66 -6.62 3.76
C SER A 82 -1.73 -5.33 2.95
N VAL A 83 -2.73 -4.51 3.24
CA VAL A 83 -2.90 -3.18 2.65
C VAL A 83 -3.50 -2.23 3.69
N GLY A 84 -3.17 -0.95 3.60
CA GLY A 84 -3.66 0.08 4.51
C GLY A 84 -3.15 -0.06 5.95
N LEU A 85 -3.90 0.46 6.91
CA LEU A 85 -3.50 0.56 8.31
C LEU A 85 -3.72 -0.74 9.08
N THR A 86 -2.80 -1.05 9.97
CA THR A 86 -3.05 -2.02 11.05
C THR A 86 -3.91 -1.39 12.13
N LEU A 87 -4.53 -2.20 13.00
CA LEU A 87 -5.33 -1.69 14.11
C LEU A 87 -4.51 -0.84 15.08
N ASP A 88 -3.24 -1.20 15.29
CA ASP A 88 -2.34 -0.47 16.18
C ASP A 88 -1.95 0.88 15.59
N GLN A 89 -1.59 0.92 14.29
CA GLN A 89 -1.33 2.18 13.58
C GLN A 89 -2.56 3.09 13.56
N ALA A 90 -3.76 2.56 13.35
CA ALA A 90 -4.99 3.35 13.39
C ALA A 90 -5.21 3.97 14.78
N LYS A 91 -4.95 3.22 15.86
CA LYS A 91 -5.03 3.74 17.23
C LYS A 91 -3.96 4.79 17.53
N GLU A 92 -2.72 4.60 17.06
CA GLU A 92 -1.65 5.59 17.20
C GLU A 92 -1.99 6.91 16.49
N GLN A 93 -2.73 6.84 15.39
CA GLN A 93 -3.26 8.02 14.69
C GLN A 93 -4.53 8.61 15.32
N GLY A 94 -5.00 8.06 16.44
CA GLY A 94 -6.21 8.52 17.14
C GLY A 94 -7.52 8.17 16.45
N LEU A 95 -7.52 7.23 15.51
CA LEU A 95 -8.72 6.79 14.80
C LEU A 95 -9.53 5.80 15.65
N ALA A 96 -10.84 6.03 15.74
CA ALA A 96 -11.78 5.09 16.35
C ALA A 96 -11.99 3.91 15.41
N ALA A 97 -11.10 2.93 15.45
CA ALA A 97 -11.09 1.78 14.56
C ALA A 97 -11.33 0.46 15.30
N LYS A 98 -12.01 -0.45 14.62
CA LYS A 98 -12.22 -1.84 15.04
C LYS A 98 -11.67 -2.81 14.01
N SER A 99 -11.48 -4.06 14.40
CA SER A 99 -11.11 -5.13 13.47
C SER A 99 -12.05 -6.31 13.59
N HIS A 100 -12.30 -6.95 12.47
CA HIS A 100 -12.99 -8.24 12.42
C HIS A 100 -12.07 -9.28 11.77
N LYS A 101 -12.02 -10.47 12.40
CA LYS A 101 -11.15 -11.58 11.96
C LYS A 101 -12.00 -12.82 11.68
N ILE A 102 -11.82 -13.38 10.50
CA ILE A 102 -12.45 -14.64 10.09
C ILE A 102 -11.34 -15.67 9.88
N LEU A 103 -11.49 -16.84 10.44
CA LEU A 103 -10.58 -17.95 10.20
C LEU A 103 -10.88 -18.62 8.85
N SER A 104 -9.85 -19.04 8.13
CA SER A 104 -10.00 -19.75 6.85
C SER A 104 -10.79 -21.06 7.02
N SER A 105 -10.73 -21.71 8.19
CA SER A 105 -11.52 -22.88 8.53
C SER A 105 -13.04 -22.65 8.57
N ALA A 106 -13.48 -21.38 8.67
CA ALA A 106 -14.90 -21.02 8.57
C ALA A 106 -15.36 -20.80 7.11
N ASN A 107 -14.46 -20.86 6.14
CA ASN A 107 -14.77 -20.69 4.72
C ASN A 107 -14.87 -22.05 4.03
N GLY A 108 -16.04 -22.39 3.48
CA GLY A 108 -16.30 -23.69 2.85
C GLY A 108 -15.35 -24.01 1.69
N LYS A 109 -14.94 -23.03 0.89
CA LYS A 109 -13.98 -23.23 -0.20
C LYS A 109 -12.60 -23.59 0.32
N SER A 110 -12.16 -22.95 1.40
CA SER A 110 -10.87 -23.24 2.05
C SER A 110 -10.85 -24.67 2.61
N VAL A 111 -11.93 -25.09 3.23
CA VAL A 111 -12.08 -26.46 3.75
C VAL A 111 -12.06 -27.49 2.64
N LEU A 112 -12.85 -27.29 1.57
CA LEU A 112 -12.89 -28.20 0.42
C LEU A 112 -11.54 -28.31 -0.30
N SER A 113 -10.74 -27.24 -0.27
CA SER A 113 -9.42 -27.20 -0.90
C SER A 113 -8.29 -27.62 0.05
N LEU A 114 -8.60 -28.09 1.26
CA LEU A 114 -7.64 -28.44 2.32
C LEU A 114 -6.68 -27.30 2.64
N GLN A 115 -7.19 -26.06 2.62
CA GLN A 115 -6.43 -24.81 2.83
C GLN A 115 -7.03 -23.99 3.98
N GLU A 116 -7.50 -24.65 5.00
CA GLU A 116 -8.17 -24.06 6.15
C GLU A 116 -7.25 -23.32 7.14
N ARG A 117 -5.93 -23.39 6.94
CA ARG A 117 -4.95 -22.69 7.79
C ARG A 117 -4.87 -21.22 7.40
N GLY A 118 -5.12 -20.36 8.39
CA GLY A 118 -4.96 -18.92 8.23
C GLY A 118 -6.17 -18.11 8.66
N PHE A 119 -6.16 -16.84 8.27
CA PHE A 119 -7.23 -15.90 8.60
C PHE A 119 -7.29 -14.76 7.60
N MET A 120 -8.43 -14.10 7.57
CA MET A 120 -8.65 -12.81 6.93
C MET A 120 -9.09 -11.82 8.03
N LYS A 121 -8.45 -10.64 8.08
CA LYS A 121 -8.75 -9.61 9.05
C LYS A 121 -8.93 -8.29 8.32
N VAL A 122 -10.03 -7.61 8.58
CA VAL A 122 -10.29 -6.25 8.09
C VAL A 122 -10.27 -5.27 9.25
N ILE A 123 -9.78 -4.07 8.99
CA ILE A 123 -9.76 -2.95 9.92
C ILE A 123 -10.68 -1.88 9.34
N TYR A 124 -11.58 -1.33 10.16
CA TYR A 124 -12.58 -0.37 9.72
C TYR A 124 -12.84 0.69 10.78
N LEU A 125 -13.28 1.86 10.34
CA LEU A 125 -13.71 2.94 11.21
C LEU A 125 -15.03 2.57 11.90
N GLU A 126 -15.13 2.82 13.21
CA GLU A 126 -16.28 2.39 14.02
C GLU A 126 -17.58 3.09 13.61
N GLU A 127 -17.53 4.38 13.28
CA GLU A 127 -18.72 5.18 12.97
C GLU A 127 -19.19 4.98 11.53
N THR A 128 -18.27 5.01 10.57
CA THR A 128 -18.59 5.01 9.13
C THR A 128 -18.53 3.64 8.49
N HIS A 129 -17.95 2.65 9.18
CA HIS A 129 -17.67 1.31 8.66
C HIS A 129 -16.77 1.28 7.41
N VAL A 130 -16.10 2.38 7.11
CA VAL A 130 -15.12 2.45 6.00
C VAL A 130 -13.95 1.55 6.33
N ILE A 131 -13.60 0.66 5.42
CA ILE A 131 -12.41 -0.21 5.55
C ILE A 131 -11.16 0.65 5.34
N ILE A 132 -10.25 0.61 6.29
CA ILE A 132 -8.99 1.36 6.30
C ILE A 132 -7.77 0.46 6.25
N GLY A 133 -7.96 -0.85 6.29
CA GLY A 133 -6.88 -1.82 6.15
C GLY A 133 -7.37 -3.25 6.12
N ALA A 134 -6.56 -4.13 5.53
CA ALA A 134 -6.78 -5.56 5.47
C ALA A 134 -5.49 -6.33 5.68
N GLN A 135 -5.58 -7.49 6.34
CA GLN A 135 -4.47 -8.41 6.58
C GLN A 135 -4.95 -9.83 6.32
N LEU A 136 -4.29 -10.51 5.42
CA LEU A 136 -4.60 -11.86 4.98
C LEU A 136 -3.41 -12.78 5.27
N LEU A 137 -3.71 -13.94 5.84
CA LEU A 137 -2.80 -15.09 5.94
C LEU A 137 -3.60 -16.29 5.47
N CYS A 138 -3.54 -16.63 4.20
CA CYS A 138 -4.29 -17.75 3.63
C CYS A 138 -3.77 -18.07 2.23
N ALA A 139 -4.26 -19.15 1.65
CA ALA A 139 -3.97 -19.44 0.26
C ALA A 139 -4.51 -18.34 -0.67
N ARG A 140 -3.70 -17.94 -1.63
CA ARG A 140 -4.01 -16.88 -2.61
C ARG A 140 -4.27 -15.49 -1.98
N ALA A 141 -3.68 -15.23 -0.81
CA ALA A 141 -3.82 -13.93 -0.16
C ALA A 141 -3.31 -12.78 -1.04
N THR A 142 -2.25 -13.03 -1.81
CA THR A 142 -1.61 -12.04 -2.70
C THR A 142 -2.46 -11.70 -3.92
N ASP A 143 -3.30 -12.64 -4.39
CA ASP A 143 -4.27 -12.38 -5.46
C ASP A 143 -5.47 -11.58 -4.93
N MET A 144 -5.96 -11.95 -3.75
CA MET A 144 -7.19 -11.36 -3.18
C MET A 144 -7.01 -9.95 -2.65
N ILE A 145 -5.80 -9.56 -2.24
CA ILE A 145 -5.57 -8.26 -1.58
C ILE A 145 -5.72 -7.06 -2.54
N SER A 146 -5.65 -7.29 -3.83
CA SER A 146 -5.77 -6.28 -4.88
C SER A 146 -7.22 -6.06 -5.37
N GLU A 147 -8.17 -6.87 -4.92
CA GLU A 147 -9.60 -6.78 -5.25
C GLU A 147 -10.31 -5.78 -4.31
#